data_84c1190965fbadb94cf126b82ae9ea90
#
_entry.id   84c1190965fbadb94cf126b82ae9ea90
#
_cell.length_a   1.000
_cell.length_b   1.000
_cell.length_c   1.000
_cell.angle_alpha   90.00
_cell.angle_beta   90.00
_cell.angle_gamma   90.00
#
_symmetry.space_group_name_H-M   'P 1'
#
loop_
_entity.id
_entity.type
_entity.pdbx_description
1 polymer ?
#
loop_
_entity_poly.entity_id
_entity_poly.type
_entity_poly.pdbx_seq_one_letter_code
_entity_poly.pdbx_strand_id
1 'polypeptide(L)'
;VKLGNTHVLCSAVIEDRVPGFLRNSGKGWLTAEYGMLPSSTNERVDREAARGKQSGRTQEIQRLIGRSLRCAVNLDILGEKTIKIDCDVISADGGTRTASIIGGYVSLARAINSYKKKYNLNNQIIVNQIAAISVGVVKGTACIDLDYPEDSSAEVDCNVVMSNDGQFIEFQSTGEEAKFTKQTILEFIELVEKVMPIINKAQDIACLLYTSDAADDTPC
;
A
#
# COMPACT_ATOMS: atom_id res chain seq x y z
N VAL A 1 5.60 -6.62 -5.37
CA VAL A 1 5.57 -7.22 -4.02
C VAL A 1 4.96 -8.61 -4.10
N LYS A 2 5.47 -9.49 -3.25
CA LYS A 2 4.90 -10.82 -3.01
C LYS A 2 4.65 -10.96 -1.51
N LEU A 3 3.44 -11.32 -1.15
CA LEU A 3 3.01 -11.60 0.22
C LEU A 3 2.26 -12.93 0.15
N GLY A 4 2.91 -14.02 0.60
CA GLY A 4 2.44 -15.37 0.33
C GLY A 4 2.25 -15.60 -1.18
N ASN A 5 1.06 -16.04 -1.58
CA ASN A 5 0.67 -16.24 -2.98
C ASN A 5 0.07 -14.96 -3.63
N THR A 6 -0.14 -13.91 -2.86
CA THR A 6 -0.60 -12.64 -3.39
C THR A 6 0.56 -11.88 -4.03
N HIS A 7 0.41 -11.53 -5.32
CA HIS A 7 1.40 -10.77 -6.09
C HIS A 7 0.77 -9.49 -6.63
N VAL A 8 1.42 -8.35 -6.37
CA VAL A 8 1.01 -7.04 -6.87
C VAL A 8 2.19 -6.35 -7.55
N LEU A 9 1.98 -5.89 -8.75
CA LEU A 9 2.90 -4.98 -9.44
C LEU A 9 2.56 -3.55 -9.01
N CYS A 10 3.57 -2.82 -8.52
CA CYS A 10 3.39 -1.44 -8.12
C CYS A 10 4.36 -0.54 -8.89
N SER A 11 3.85 0.58 -9.38
CA SER A 11 4.65 1.63 -10.02
C SER A 11 4.35 3.00 -9.42
N ALA A 12 5.26 3.97 -9.63
CA ALA A 12 5.08 5.33 -9.16
C ALA A 12 5.61 6.34 -10.19
N VAL A 13 4.84 7.37 -10.48
CA VAL A 13 5.20 8.46 -11.39
C VAL A 13 5.01 9.80 -10.67
N ILE A 14 5.93 10.75 -10.91
CA ILE A 14 5.82 12.13 -10.42
C ILE A 14 5.54 13.04 -11.62
N GLU A 15 4.37 13.72 -11.58
CA GLU A 15 3.94 14.67 -12.59
C GLU A 15 4.11 16.12 -12.09
N ASP A 16 4.55 17.03 -12.98
CA ASP A 16 4.75 18.46 -12.67
C ASP A 16 3.42 19.25 -12.74
N ARG A 17 2.37 18.71 -12.14
CA ARG A 17 1.05 19.34 -12.02
C ARG A 17 0.31 18.83 -10.80
N VAL A 18 -0.61 19.62 -10.29
CA VAL A 18 -1.55 19.22 -9.22
C VAL A 18 -2.99 19.29 -9.71
N PRO A 19 -3.92 18.58 -9.06
CA PRO A 19 -5.35 18.71 -9.29
C PRO A 19 -5.81 20.18 -9.14
N GLY A 20 -6.90 20.53 -9.82
CA GLY A 20 -7.40 21.92 -9.86
C GLY A 20 -7.63 22.56 -8.49
N PHE A 21 -8.05 21.78 -7.50
CA PHE A 21 -8.30 22.24 -6.13
C PHE A 21 -7.01 22.58 -5.34
N LEU A 22 -5.82 22.19 -5.82
CA LEU A 22 -4.52 22.51 -5.20
C LEU A 22 -3.68 23.50 -6.00
N ARG A 23 -4.17 24.03 -7.12
CA ARG A 23 -3.44 25.03 -7.90
C ARG A 23 -3.17 26.28 -7.07
N ASN A 24 -1.93 26.78 -7.13
CA ASN A 24 -1.44 27.92 -6.38
C ASN A 24 -1.49 27.75 -4.85
N SER A 25 -1.59 26.52 -4.35
CA SER A 25 -1.52 26.23 -2.91
C SER A 25 -0.09 26.01 -2.42
N GLY A 26 0.85 25.77 -3.33
CA GLY A 26 2.23 25.37 -3.03
C GLY A 26 2.35 23.91 -2.53
N LYS A 27 1.24 23.15 -2.48
CA LYS A 27 1.19 21.79 -1.97
C LYS A 27 1.15 20.75 -3.06
N GLY A 28 1.83 19.64 -2.83
CA GLY A 28 1.77 18.46 -3.68
C GLY A 28 0.54 17.58 -3.39
N TRP A 29 0.41 16.55 -4.19
CA TRP A 29 -0.63 15.54 -4.04
C TRP A 29 -0.07 14.13 -4.23
N LEU A 30 -0.71 13.14 -3.60
CA LEU A 30 -0.49 11.74 -3.87
C LEU A 30 -1.84 11.05 -4.05
N THR A 31 -1.97 10.28 -5.11
CA THR A 31 -3.13 9.45 -5.39
C THR A 31 -2.70 8.05 -5.79
N ALA A 32 -3.60 7.08 -5.69
CA ALA A 32 -3.35 5.72 -6.10
C ALA A 32 -4.48 5.19 -6.98
N GLU A 33 -4.11 4.34 -7.92
CA GLU A 33 -5.01 3.50 -8.69
C GLU A 33 -4.77 2.03 -8.32
N TYR A 34 -5.83 1.24 -8.35
CA TYR A 34 -5.79 -0.17 -8.03
C TYR A 34 -6.63 -0.95 -9.04
N GLY A 35 -6.12 -2.06 -9.49
CA GLY A 35 -6.82 -2.95 -10.38
C GLY A 35 -6.42 -4.41 -10.17
N MET A 36 -7.28 -5.31 -10.66
CA MET A 36 -7.00 -6.74 -10.66
C MET A 36 -6.96 -7.25 -12.10
N LEU A 37 -5.94 -8.03 -12.44
CA LEU A 37 -5.94 -8.73 -13.72
C LEU A 37 -7.11 -9.74 -13.77
N PRO A 38 -7.73 -9.96 -14.94
CA PRO A 38 -8.86 -10.86 -15.06
C PRO A 38 -8.62 -12.28 -14.52
N SER A 39 -7.41 -12.79 -14.63
CA SER A 39 -7.02 -14.11 -14.17
C SER A 39 -6.20 -14.09 -12.87
N SER A 40 -6.32 -13.04 -12.08
CA SER A 40 -5.64 -12.93 -10.78
C SER A 40 -6.31 -13.77 -9.67
N THR A 41 -7.54 -14.16 -9.85
CA THR A 41 -8.34 -14.99 -8.94
C THR A 41 -8.58 -16.38 -9.54
N ASN A 42 -9.04 -17.35 -8.73
CA ASN A 42 -9.35 -18.72 -9.18
C ASN A 42 -10.37 -18.73 -10.33
N GLU A 43 -11.35 -17.84 -10.28
CA GLU A 43 -12.30 -17.62 -11.37
C GLU A 43 -11.96 -16.31 -12.10
N ARG A 44 -12.05 -16.35 -13.44
CA ARG A 44 -11.79 -15.16 -14.24
C ARG A 44 -12.85 -14.10 -14.00
N VAL A 45 -12.42 -12.90 -13.62
CA VAL A 45 -13.28 -11.71 -13.49
C VAL A 45 -13.17 -10.82 -14.74
N ASP A 46 -14.24 -10.07 -15.06
CA ASP A 46 -14.20 -9.12 -16.18
C ASP A 46 -13.36 -7.90 -15.84
N ARG A 47 -12.69 -7.36 -16.85
CA ARG A 47 -11.98 -6.06 -16.68
C ARG A 47 -12.98 -4.94 -16.40
N GLU A 48 -12.76 -4.19 -15.34
CA GLU A 48 -13.59 -3.03 -15.01
C GLU A 48 -13.58 -1.96 -16.10
N ALA A 49 -12.43 -1.77 -16.78
CA ALA A 49 -12.31 -0.86 -17.91
C ALA A 49 -13.28 -1.22 -19.08
N ALA A 50 -13.53 -2.52 -19.31
CA ALA A 50 -14.49 -2.96 -20.32
C ALA A 50 -15.95 -2.69 -19.92
N ARG A 51 -16.23 -2.56 -18.61
CA ARG A 51 -17.55 -2.20 -18.08
C ARG A 51 -17.78 -0.69 -18.03
N GLY A 52 -16.74 0.12 -18.30
CA GLY A 52 -16.81 1.59 -18.30
C GLY A 52 -16.94 2.22 -16.91
N LYS A 53 -16.87 1.44 -15.82
CA LYS A 53 -16.87 1.93 -14.44
C LYS A 53 -16.11 0.99 -13.50
N GLN A 54 -15.49 1.58 -12.49
CA GLN A 54 -14.89 0.85 -11.37
C GLN A 54 -15.94 0.42 -10.35
N SER A 55 -15.70 -0.72 -9.69
CA SER A 55 -16.52 -1.17 -8.57
C SER A 55 -16.31 -0.28 -7.34
N GLY A 56 -17.27 -0.30 -6.41
CA GLY A 56 -17.14 0.39 -5.12
C GLY A 56 -15.92 -0.10 -4.32
N ARG A 57 -15.65 -1.42 -4.37
CA ARG A 57 -14.48 -2.05 -3.74
C ARG A 57 -13.17 -1.49 -4.31
N THR A 58 -13.04 -1.41 -5.61
CA THR A 58 -11.84 -0.85 -6.27
C THR A 58 -11.61 0.60 -5.84
N GLN A 59 -12.66 1.42 -5.84
CA GLN A 59 -12.57 2.82 -5.42
C GLN A 59 -12.22 2.97 -3.93
N GLU A 60 -12.76 2.11 -3.07
CA GLU A 60 -12.43 2.07 -1.65
C GLU A 60 -10.95 1.76 -1.45
N ILE A 61 -10.44 0.72 -2.11
CA ILE A 61 -9.03 0.30 -2.01
C ILE A 61 -8.08 1.39 -2.53
N GLN A 62 -8.39 2.03 -3.66
CA GLN A 62 -7.62 3.17 -4.18
C GLN A 62 -7.52 4.30 -3.15
N ARG A 63 -8.64 4.63 -2.50
CA ARG A 63 -8.67 5.66 -1.47
C ARG A 63 -7.86 5.27 -0.24
N LEU A 64 -7.93 4.01 0.17
CA LEU A 64 -7.14 3.48 1.28
C LEU A 64 -5.64 3.58 0.99
N ILE A 65 -5.17 3.07 -0.15
CA ILE A 65 -3.77 3.14 -0.56
C ILE A 65 -3.29 4.59 -0.61
N GLY A 66 -4.03 5.46 -1.30
CA GLY A 66 -3.68 6.87 -1.44
C GLY A 66 -3.62 7.60 -0.10
N ARG A 67 -4.59 7.36 0.80
CA ARG A 67 -4.62 7.96 2.15
C ARG A 67 -3.43 7.49 2.98
N SER A 68 -3.16 6.19 2.98
CA SER A 68 -2.06 5.60 3.73
C SER A 68 -0.70 6.15 3.27
N LEU A 69 -0.46 6.17 1.97
CA LEU A 69 0.83 6.60 1.41
C LEU A 69 1.04 8.13 1.49
N ARG A 70 -0.03 8.94 1.60
CA ARG A 70 0.13 10.37 1.89
C ARG A 70 0.80 10.63 3.23
N CYS A 71 0.64 9.75 4.21
CA CYS A 71 1.33 9.86 5.50
C CYS A 71 2.85 9.61 5.40
N ALA A 72 3.33 9.04 4.28
CA ALA A 72 4.76 8.85 4.03
C ALA A 72 5.45 10.11 3.50
N VAL A 73 4.70 11.11 3.00
CA VAL A 73 5.24 12.22 2.20
C VAL A 73 4.94 13.57 2.83
N ASN A 74 5.95 14.41 2.92
CA ASN A 74 5.73 15.84 3.19
C ASN A 74 5.29 16.53 1.87
N LEU A 75 3.99 16.75 1.75
CA LEU A 75 3.38 17.33 0.54
C LEU A 75 3.72 18.82 0.34
N ASP A 76 4.06 19.54 1.40
CA ASP A 76 4.50 20.94 1.29
C ASP A 76 5.92 20.99 0.69
N ILE A 77 6.82 20.09 1.10
CA ILE A 77 8.17 19.99 0.54
C ILE A 77 8.14 19.47 -0.91
N LEU A 78 7.20 18.58 -1.23
CA LEU A 78 7.02 18.08 -2.60
C LEU A 78 6.68 19.23 -3.58
N GLY A 79 5.96 20.25 -3.11
CA GLY A 79 5.48 21.35 -3.93
C GLY A 79 4.39 20.91 -4.91
N GLU A 80 3.99 21.77 -5.84
CA GLU A 80 2.87 21.54 -6.78
C GLU A 80 3.14 20.41 -7.79
N LYS A 81 3.34 19.20 -7.28
CA LYS A 81 3.52 17.96 -8.06
C LYS A 81 2.55 16.89 -7.60
N THR A 82 2.19 16.00 -8.50
CA THR A 82 1.36 14.84 -8.15
C THR A 82 2.18 13.57 -8.28
N ILE A 83 2.16 12.76 -7.21
CA ILE A 83 2.64 11.39 -7.24
C ILE A 83 1.45 10.49 -7.52
N LYS A 84 1.54 9.66 -8.56
CA LYS A 84 0.57 8.61 -8.88
C LYS A 84 1.20 7.26 -8.60
N ILE A 85 0.47 6.45 -7.86
CA ILE A 85 0.85 5.06 -7.56
C ILE A 85 -0.15 4.15 -8.27
N ASP A 86 0.35 3.23 -9.08
CA ASP A 86 -0.46 2.22 -9.74
C ASP A 86 -0.19 0.87 -9.10
N CYS A 87 -1.24 0.14 -8.77
CA CYS A 87 -1.18 -1.17 -8.14
C CYS A 87 -2.02 -2.16 -8.93
N ASP A 88 -1.37 -3.07 -9.66
CA ASP A 88 -2.01 -4.12 -10.45
C ASP A 88 -1.82 -5.49 -9.79
N VAL A 89 -2.92 -6.10 -9.35
CA VAL A 89 -2.88 -7.44 -8.75
C VAL A 89 -2.72 -8.48 -9.85
N ILE A 90 -1.60 -9.22 -9.81
CA ILE A 90 -1.25 -10.28 -10.74
C ILE A 90 -1.83 -11.62 -10.27
N SER A 91 -1.74 -11.88 -8.97
CA SER A 91 -2.31 -13.06 -8.29
C SER A 91 -2.87 -12.63 -6.96
N ALA A 92 -4.09 -13.08 -6.63
CA ALA A 92 -4.80 -12.73 -5.41
C ALA A 92 -5.06 -13.97 -4.56
N ASP A 93 -4.55 -13.96 -3.33
CA ASP A 93 -4.76 -14.98 -2.30
C ASP A 93 -4.87 -14.32 -0.92
N GLY A 94 -5.90 -13.48 -0.73
CA GLY A 94 -6.02 -12.61 0.45
C GLY A 94 -5.09 -11.39 0.41
N GLY A 95 -5.23 -10.44 1.33
CA GLY A 95 -4.31 -9.34 1.59
C GLY A 95 -3.92 -8.43 0.40
N THR A 96 -4.69 -8.37 -0.69
CA THR A 96 -4.30 -7.60 -1.89
C THR A 96 -4.15 -6.11 -1.62
N ARG A 97 -4.99 -5.53 -0.74
CA ARG A 97 -4.96 -4.12 -0.36
C ARG A 97 -3.73 -3.78 0.48
N THR A 98 -3.35 -4.65 1.42
CA THR A 98 -2.17 -4.48 2.28
C THR A 98 -0.89 -4.68 1.48
N ALA A 99 -0.81 -5.69 0.61
CA ALA A 99 0.28 -5.89 -0.34
C ALA A 99 0.46 -4.68 -1.26
N SER A 100 -0.63 -4.06 -1.74
CA SER A 100 -0.58 -2.84 -2.55
C SER A 100 0.01 -1.65 -1.80
N ILE A 101 -0.30 -1.50 -0.51
CA ILE A 101 0.31 -0.45 0.33
C ILE A 101 1.81 -0.71 0.53
N ILE A 102 2.21 -1.95 0.82
CA ILE A 102 3.61 -2.34 1.01
C ILE A 102 4.43 -2.05 -0.26
N GLY A 103 3.98 -2.53 -1.41
CA GLY A 103 4.67 -2.35 -2.69
C GLY A 103 4.56 -0.92 -3.21
N GLY A 104 3.43 -0.27 -2.99
CA GLY A 104 3.21 1.14 -3.30
C GLY A 104 4.19 2.05 -2.56
N TYR A 105 4.48 1.77 -1.28
CA TYR A 105 5.51 2.50 -0.53
C TYR A 105 6.91 2.33 -1.15
N VAL A 106 7.31 1.13 -1.51
CA VAL A 106 8.61 0.88 -2.16
C VAL A 106 8.72 1.64 -3.49
N SER A 107 7.67 1.59 -4.32
CA SER A 107 7.61 2.32 -5.59
C SER A 107 7.70 3.83 -5.37
N LEU A 108 6.98 4.35 -4.37
CA LEU A 108 7.00 5.75 -3.94
C LEU A 108 8.42 6.18 -3.53
N ALA A 109 9.07 5.41 -2.65
CA ALA A 109 10.41 5.71 -2.15
C ALA A 109 11.43 5.75 -3.30
N ARG A 110 11.35 4.79 -4.23
CA ARG A 110 12.22 4.74 -5.43
C ARG A 110 11.99 5.93 -6.36
N ALA A 111 10.73 6.28 -6.64
CA ALA A 111 10.39 7.42 -7.48
C ALA A 111 10.91 8.72 -6.89
N ILE A 112 10.73 8.95 -5.59
CA ILE A 112 11.23 10.14 -4.90
C ILE A 112 12.76 10.17 -4.89
N ASN A 113 13.44 9.04 -4.64
CA ASN A 113 14.91 8.99 -4.67
C ASN A 113 15.46 9.29 -6.08
N SER A 114 14.87 8.74 -7.13
CA SER A 114 15.22 9.04 -8.52
C SER A 114 14.99 10.53 -8.86
N TYR A 115 13.85 11.07 -8.41
CA TYR A 115 13.52 12.48 -8.57
C TYR A 115 14.54 13.38 -7.88
N LYS A 116 14.89 13.10 -6.61
CA LYS A 116 15.90 13.83 -5.85
C LYS A 116 17.27 13.80 -6.54
N LYS A 117 17.69 12.63 -7.03
CA LYS A 117 18.96 12.46 -7.76
C LYS A 117 18.98 13.29 -9.05
N LYS A 118 17.89 13.23 -9.84
CA LYS A 118 17.77 13.97 -11.11
C LYS A 118 17.88 15.49 -10.95
N TYR A 119 17.29 16.03 -9.88
CA TYR A 119 17.24 17.49 -9.66
C TYR A 119 18.20 17.97 -8.56
N ASN A 120 19.09 17.10 -8.08
CA ASN A 120 20.07 17.39 -7.02
C ASN A 120 19.43 18.00 -5.75
N LEU A 121 18.32 17.40 -5.29
CA LEU A 121 17.57 17.88 -4.15
C LEU A 121 18.00 17.17 -2.87
N ASN A 122 18.23 17.93 -1.79
CA ASN A 122 18.56 17.40 -0.47
C ASN A 122 17.39 17.38 0.51
N ASN A 123 16.20 17.76 0.06
CA ASN A 123 15.01 17.87 0.91
C ASN A 123 14.52 16.48 1.36
N GLN A 124 14.03 16.41 2.59
CA GLN A 124 13.43 15.19 3.13
C GLN A 124 11.95 15.14 2.73
N ILE A 125 11.67 14.59 1.54
CA ILE A 125 10.30 14.46 1.01
C ILE A 125 9.59 13.29 1.68
N ILE A 126 10.27 12.13 1.88
CA ILE A 126 9.73 11.01 2.66
C ILE A 126 9.97 11.28 4.14
N VAL A 127 8.92 11.20 4.94
CA VAL A 127 8.96 11.46 6.38
C VAL A 127 8.69 10.21 7.22
N ASN A 128 7.93 9.25 6.70
CA ASN A 128 7.61 8.00 7.37
C ASN A 128 7.70 6.83 6.41
N GLN A 129 8.08 5.66 6.92
CA GLN A 129 7.89 4.38 6.24
C GLN A 129 6.52 3.83 6.62
N ILE A 130 5.79 3.31 5.61
CA ILE A 130 4.41 2.85 5.79
C ILE A 130 4.33 1.38 5.42
N ALA A 131 3.76 0.58 6.32
CA ALA A 131 3.50 -0.83 6.12
C ALA A 131 2.05 -1.17 6.47
N ALA A 132 1.56 -2.29 5.94
CA ALA A 132 0.20 -2.74 6.17
C ALA A 132 0.15 -4.27 6.24
N ILE A 133 -0.80 -4.81 7.01
CA ILE A 133 -1.05 -6.25 7.09
C ILE A 133 -2.52 -6.51 7.39
N SER A 134 -3.05 -7.66 6.94
CA SER A 134 -4.35 -8.16 7.37
C SER A 134 -4.21 -8.98 8.67
N VAL A 135 -5.24 -8.91 9.49
CA VAL A 135 -5.37 -9.70 10.71
C VAL A 135 -6.85 -10.01 10.91
N GLY A 136 -7.19 -11.17 11.44
CA GLY A 136 -8.58 -11.54 11.66
C GLY A 136 -8.76 -12.65 12.65
N VAL A 137 -10.02 -13.01 12.91
CA VAL A 137 -10.37 -14.18 13.72
C VAL A 137 -10.86 -15.28 12.79
N VAL A 138 -10.17 -16.41 12.79
CA VAL A 138 -10.51 -17.61 12.02
C VAL A 138 -10.66 -18.77 12.97
N LYS A 139 -11.85 -19.37 13.03
CA LYS A 139 -12.19 -20.47 13.95
C LYS A 139 -11.84 -20.14 15.41
N GLY A 140 -12.20 -18.92 15.84
CA GLY A 140 -11.95 -18.44 17.20
C GLY A 140 -10.50 -18.10 17.52
N THR A 141 -9.58 -18.12 16.56
CA THR A 141 -8.16 -17.81 16.76
C THR A 141 -7.76 -16.56 15.98
N ALA A 142 -7.04 -15.64 16.62
CA ALA A 142 -6.47 -14.48 15.94
C ALA A 142 -5.32 -14.92 15.04
N CYS A 143 -5.44 -14.61 13.73
CA CYS A 143 -4.48 -14.94 12.68
C CYS A 143 -4.01 -13.65 12.00
N ILE A 144 -2.80 -13.68 11.44
CA ILE A 144 -2.21 -12.55 10.71
C ILE A 144 -1.84 -12.99 9.29
N ASP A 145 -1.93 -12.05 8.32
CA ASP A 145 -1.66 -12.31 6.91
C ASP A 145 -2.60 -13.39 6.33
N LEU A 146 -3.90 -13.12 6.43
CA LEU A 146 -4.94 -14.06 6.00
C LEU A 146 -4.84 -14.37 4.51
N ASP A 147 -4.82 -15.66 4.16
CA ASP A 147 -5.01 -16.13 2.80
C ASP A 147 -6.50 -16.07 2.39
N TYR A 148 -6.82 -16.36 1.12
CA TYR A 148 -8.19 -16.25 0.66
C TYR A 148 -9.19 -17.18 1.38
N PRO A 149 -8.89 -18.47 1.66
CA PRO A 149 -9.73 -19.32 2.48
C PRO A 149 -9.99 -18.79 3.90
N GLU A 150 -8.97 -18.24 4.53
CA GLU A 150 -9.06 -17.64 5.87
C GLU A 150 -9.86 -16.34 5.85
N ASP A 151 -9.53 -15.42 4.92
CA ASP A 151 -10.21 -14.12 4.73
C ASP A 151 -11.71 -14.30 4.44
N SER A 152 -12.04 -15.26 3.57
CA SER A 152 -13.44 -15.55 3.17
C SER A 152 -14.28 -16.20 4.27
N SER A 153 -13.65 -16.82 5.27
CA SER A 153 -14.30 -17.49 6.39
C SER A 153 -14.05 -16.81 7.74
N ALA A 154 -13.40 -15.66 7.74
CA ALA A 154 -13.08 -14.92 8.94
C ALA A 154 -14.33 -14.42 9.67
N GLU A 155 -14.41 -14.67 10.97
CA GLU A 155 -15.45 -14.13 11.84
C GLU A 155 -15.29 -12.62 12.00
N VAL A 156 -14.04 -12.15 11.98
CA VAL A 156 -13.63 -10.75 12.03
C VAL A 156 -12.50 -10.53 11.03
N ASP A 157 -12.67 -9.61 10.10
CA ASP A 157 -11.61 -9.14 9.20
C ASP A 157 -11.11 -7.77 9.66
N CYS A 158 -9.80 -7.58 9.63
CA CYS A 158 -9.17 -6.31 9.98
C CYS A 158 -7.96 -6.04 9.09
N ASN A 159 -7.87 -4.79 8.62
CA ASN A 159 -6.71 -4.30 7.88
C ASN A 159 -6.06 -3.18 8.68
N VAL A 160 -4.77 -3.30 8.94
CA VAL A 160 -4.00 -2.35 9.75
C VAL A 160 -2.89 -1.73 8.92
N VAL A 161 -2.79 -0.41 8.98
CA VAL A 161 -1.71 0.37 8.38
C VAL A 161 -1.00 1.15 9.48
N MET A 162 0.32 1.02 9.52
CA MET A 162 1.16 1.70 10.51
C MET A 162 2.35 2.39 9.87
N SER A 163 2.85 3.42 10.52
CA SER A 163 4.15 4.01 10.28
C SER A 163 5.25 3.33 11.09
N ASN A 164 6.49 3.48 10.67
CA ASN A 164 7.66 2.87 11.30
C ASN A 164 7.94 3.37 12.73
N ASP A 165 7.32 4.47 13.15
CA ASP A 165 7.37 4.99 14.53
C ASP A 165 6.28 4.37 15.43
N GLY A 166 5.56 3.35 14.95
CA GLY A 166 4.56 2.63 15.70
C GLY A 166 3.18 3.29 15.77
N GLN A 167 2.94 4.33 14.98
CA GLN A 167 1.63 4.99 14.97
C GLN A 167 0.68 4.36 13.94
N PHE A 168 -0.59 4.26 14.31
CA PHE A 168 -1.64 3.76 13.42
C PHE A 168 -2.09 4.86 12.45
N ILE A 169 -2.18 4.49 11.17
CA ILE A 169 -2.73 5.33 10.10
C ILE A 169 -4.15 4.90 9.78
N GLU A 170 -4.36 3.59 9.76
CA GLU A 170 -5.66 2.98 9.51
C GLU A 170 -5.79 1.74 10.38
N PHE A 171 -6.96 1.57 10.98
CA PHE A 171 -7.38 0.36 11.67
C PHE A 171 -8.82 0.10 11.27
N GLN A 172 -9.02 -0.72 10.25
CA GLN A 172 -10.34 -1.02 9.71
C GLN A 172 -10.72 -2.46 10.07
N SER A 173 -11.65 -2.62 11.01
CA SER A 173 -12.11 -3.93 11.46
C SER A 173 -13.61 -4.07 11.27
N THR A 174 -14.02 -5.22 10.76
CA THR A 174 -15.42 -5.58 10.51
C THR A 174 -15.70 -6.96 11.09
N GLY A 175 -16.77 -7.08 11.85
CA GLY A 175 -17.32 -8.38 12.23
C GLY A 175 -18.25 -8.85 11.12
N GLU A 176 -17.83 -9.85 10.36
CA GLU A 176 -18.60 -10.36 9.22
C GLU A 176 -19.76 -11.26 9.71
N GLU A 177 -19.47 -12.21 10.59
CA GLU A 177 -20.44 -13.13 11.15
C GLU A 177 -20.62 -13.00 12.67
N ALA A 178 -19.69 -12.30 13.35
CA ALA A 178 -19.67 -12.19 14.81
C ALA A 178 -19.32 -10.78 15.28
N LYS A 179 -19.75 -10.46 16.49
CA LYS A 179 -19.29 -9.26 17.21
C LYS A 179 -17.93 -9.58 17.84
N PHE A 180 -17.02 -8.61 17.84
CA PHE A 180 -15.72 -8.75 18.49
C PHE A 180 -15.56 -7.82 19.70
N THR A 181 -14.67 -8.18 20.60
CA THR A 181 -14.47 -7.51 21.89
C THR A 181 -13.27 -6.53 21.81
N LYS A 182 -13.16 -5.68 22.83
CA LYS A 182 -11.93 -4.89 23.03
C LYS A 182 -10.69 -5.78 23.11
N GLN A 183 -10.80 -6.95 23.76
CA GLN A 183 -9.68 -7.88 23.89
C GLN A 183 -9.20 -8.38 22.53
N THR A 184 -10.11 -8.69 21.62
CA THR A 184 -9.78 -9.05 20.22
C THR A 184 -8.96 -7.96 19.51
N ILE A 185 -9.33 -6.68 19.71
CA ILE A 185 -8.58 -5.55 19.15
C ILE A 185 -7.15 -5.50 19.72
N LEU A 186 -6.99 -5.71 21.02
CA LEU A 186 -5.66 -5.72 21.67
C LEU A 186 -4.79 -6.87 21.15
N GLU A 187 -5.37 -8.05 20.94
CA GLU A 187 -4.67 -9.20 20.34
C GLU A 187 -4.22 -8.89 18.90
N PHE A 188 -5.06 -8.24 18.11
CA PHE A 188 -4.70 -7.79 16.77
C PHE A 188 -3.52 -6.81 16.79
N ILE A 189 -3.54 -5.83 17.68
CA ILE A 189 -2.45 -4.87 17.84
C ILE A 189 -1.15 -5.58 18.17
N GLU A 190 -1.15 -6.52 19.15
CA GLU A 190 0.04 -7.26 19.55
C GLU A 190 0.62 -8.11 18.41
N LEU A 191 -0.23 -8.73 17.58
CA LEU A 191 0.21 -9.50 16.41
C LEU A 191 0.83 -8.58 15.35
N VAL A 192 0.17 -7.46 15.04
CA VAL A 192 0.63 -6.52 14.04
C VAL A 192 1.96 -5.87 14.43
N GLU A 193 2.11 -5.44 15.68
CA GLU A 193 3.35 -4.83 16.19
C GLU A 193 4.56 -5.77 16.06
N LYS A 194 4.37 -7.09 16.18
CA LYS A 194 5.43 -8.09 15.99
C LYS A 194 5.88 -8.23 14.53
N VAL A 195 4.97 -8.02 13.58
CA VAL A 195 5.22 -8.27 12.15
C VAL A 195 5.64 -7.01 11.40
N MET A 196 5.17 -5.84 11.79
CA MET A 196 5.50 -4.58 11.10
C MET A 196 7.01 -4.34 10.92
N PRO A 197 7.89 -4.61 11.92
CA PRO A 197 9.34 -4.45 11.74
C PRO A 197 9.92 -5.36 10.66
N ILE A 198 9.33 -6.55 10.46
CA ILE A 198 9.78 -7.50 9.44
C ILE A 198 9.44 -6.95 8.05
N ILE A 199 8.24 -6.42 7.87
CA ILE A 199 7.81 -5.80 6.62
C ILE A 199 8.68 -4.56 6.31
N ASN A 200 8.88 -3.70 7.30
CA ASN A 200 9.71 -2.50 7.17
C ASN A 200 11.14 -2.86 6.71
N LYS A 201 11.74 -3.88 7.33
CA LYS A 201 13.06 -4.36 6.93
C LYS A 201 13.09 -4.89 5.48
N ALA A 202 12.06 -5.58 5.05
CA ALA A 202 11.96 -6.07 3.67
C ALA A 202 11.83 -4.91 2.67
N GLN A 203 11.09 -3.86 3.02
CA GLN A 203 10.99 -2.64 2.22
C GLN A 203 12.35 -1.92 2.11
N ASP A 204 13.10 -1.81 3.22
CA ASP A 204 14.44 -1.21 3.22
C ASP A 204 15.39 -1.94 2.28
N ILE A 205 15.44 -3.28 2.35
CA ILE A 205 16.23 -4.11 1.45
C ILE A 205 15.84 -3.87 -0.01
N ALA A 206 14.54 -3.83 -0.32
CA ALA A 206 14.05 -3.59 -1.67
C ALA A 206 14.42 -2.19 -2.21
N CYS A 207 14.48 -1.18 -1.33
CA CYS A 207 14.92 0.16 -1.69
C CYS A 207 16.45 0.23 -1.92
N LEU A 208 17.25 -0.51 -1.13
CA LEU A 208 18.72 -0.52 -1.24
C LEU A 208 19.23 -1.27 -2.47
N LEU A 209 18.64 -2.42 -2.79
CA LEU A 209 19.08 -3.25 -3.94
C LEU A 209 19.03 -2.48 -5.27
N TYR A 210 18.09 -1.57 -5.44
CA TYR A 210 17.98 -0.78 -6.66
C TYR A 210 18.99 0.37 -6.77
N THR A 211 19.53 0.85 -5.66
CA THR A 211 20.57 1.90 -5.71
C THR A 211 21.92 1.35 -6.18
N SER A 212 22.17 0.05 -6.03
CA SER A 212 23.37 -0.64 -6.52
C SER A 212 23.31 -0.93 -8.04
N ASP A 213 22.14 -1.36 -8.54
CA ASP A 213 21.98 -1.69 -9.97
C ASP A 213 22.00 -0.45 -10.88
N ALA A 214 21.56 0.71 -10.37
CA ALA A 214 21.58 1.97 -11.11
C ALA A 214 23.00 2.57 -11.27
N ALA A 215 24.03 2.00 -10.64
CA ALA A 215 25.42 2.41 -10.81
C ALA A 215 26.12 1.74 -12.02
N ASP A 216 25.52 0.66 -12.55
CA ASP A 216 26.08 -0.10 -13.69
C ASP A 216 25.48 0.29 -15.05
N ASP A 217 24.39 1.08 -15.09
CA ASP A 217 23.85 1.63 -16.33
C ASP A 217 24.65 2.87 -16.77
N THR A 218 25.86 2.66 -17.27
CA THR A 218 26.53 3.64 -18.13
C THR A 218 25.88 3.56 -19.51
N PRO A 219 25.31 4.67 -20.05
CA PRO A 219 24.80 4.67 -21.41
C PRO A 219 25.98 4.46 -22.39
N CYS A 220 25.83 3.46 -23.25
CA CYS A 220 26.64 3.30 -24.47
C CYS A 220 26.35 4.43 -25.47
#